data_5f6c0159f76f8a5b1a1ac1fc64829b2b
#
_entry.id   5f6c0159f76f8a5b1a1ac1fc64829b2b
#
_cell.length_a   1.000
_cell.length_b   1.000
_cell.length_c   1.000
_cell.angle_alpha   90.00
_cell.angle_beta   90.00
_cell.angle_gamma   90.00
#
_symmetry.space_group_name_H-M   'P 1'
#
loop_
_entity.id
_entity.type
_entity.pdbx_description
1 polymer ?
#
loop_
_entity_poly.entity_id
_entity_poly.type
_entity_poly.pdbx_seq_one_letter_code
_entity_poly.pdbx_strand_id
1 'polypeptide(L)'
;MNTLKKLTFHKTFTWVLILGGIIGLLASGILTVEKLHLAANPDYVPSCSISPVVACSPVIGSEQASAFGFPNPFLGLAGFAMVWTVGMMLLAGGVIKKRWFWLCFQAGSLFGMFFVAWLIHAALYDIGKLCIYCMIVWTVTIPIFWTTLSYNLRERYIVLNGTLGTLLKDHPGKLVALTYLLVVVLILTRFSDYFYSLI
;
A
#
# COMPACT_ATOMS: atom_id res chain seq x y z
N MET A 1 7.77 -26.46 -11.84
CA MET A 1 7.70 -25.79 -10.51
C MET A 1 7.13 -26.81 -9.52
N ASN A 2 7.87 -27.13 -8.44
CA ASN A 2 7.47 -28.15 -7.47
C ASN A 2 6.11 -27.79 -6.82
N THR A 3 5.21 -28.77 -6.66
CA THR A 3 3.88 -28.63 -6.05
C THR A 3 3.94 -27.96 -4.68
N LEU A 4 4.96 -28.27 -3.88
CA LEU A 4 5.22 -27.67 -2.58
C LEU A 4 5.45 -26.15 -2.68
N LYS A 5 6.22 -25.70 -3.66
CA LYS A 5 6.52 -24.27 -3.87
C LYS A 5 5.26 -23.48 -4.31
N LYS A 6 4.36 -24.11 -5.06
CA LYS A 6 3.06 -23.52 -5.43
C LYS A 6 2.15 -23.37 -4.21
N LEU A 7 2.04 -24.39 -3.37
CA LEU A 7 1.24 -24.39 -2.15
C LEU A 7 1.74 -23.33 -1.15
N THR A 8 3.04 -23.25 -0.93
CA THR A 8 3.65 -22.24 -0.02
C THR A 8 3.36 -20.85 -0.51
N PHE A 9 3.54 -20.57 -1.81
CA PHE A 9 3.25 -19.25 -2.37
C PHE A 9 1.77 -18.88 -2.23
N HIS A 10 0.86 -19.81 -2.49
CA HIS A 10 -0.58 -19.57 -2.35
C HIS A 10 -0.96 -19.19 -0.92
N LYS A 11 -0.41 -19.88 0.07
CA LYS A 11 -0.59 -19.54 1.50
C LYS A 11 -0.04 -18.15 1.81
N THR A 12 1.19 -17.84 1.38
CA THR A 12 1.80 -16.52 1.59
C THR A 12 0.96 -15.41 0.96
N PHE A 13 0.50 -15.59 -0.28
CA PHE A 13 -0.36 -14.64 -0.96
C PHE A 13 -1.66 -14.38 -0.20
N THR A 14 -2.35 -15.45 0.25
CA THR A 14 -3.57 -15.35 1.05
C THR A 14 -3.34 -14.55 2.33
N TRP A 15 -2.26 -14.82 3.07
CA TRP A 15 -1.95 -14.08 4.29
C TRP A 15 -1.55 -12.62 4.04
N VAL A 16 -0.86 -12.33 2.95
CA VAL A 16 -0.57 -10.94 2.55
C VAL A 16 -1.85 -10.16 2.30
N LEU A 17 -2.85 -10.76 1.62
CA LEU A 17 -4.14 -10.10 1.40
C LEU A 17 -4.92 -9.90 2.71
N ILE A 18 -4.94 -10.89 3.61
CA ILE A 18 -5.66 -10.80 4.87
C ILE A 18 -5.03 -9.74 5.77
N LEU A 19 -3.75 -9.89 6.08
CA LEU A 19 -3.05 -8.99 7.00
C LEU A 19 -2.94 -7.58 6.41
N GLY A 20 -2.57 -7.47 5.14
CA GLY A 20 -2.48 -6.18 4.44
C GLY A 20 -3.85 -5.49 4.32
N GLY A 21 -4.91 -6.26 4.05
CA GLY A 21 -6.28 -5.76 4.01
C GLY A 21 -6.74 -5.23 5.37
N ILE A 22 -6.56 -5.98 6.46
CA ILE A 22 -6.94 -5.55 7.82
C ILE A 22 -6.14 -4.33 8.25
N ILE A 23 -4.81 -4.36 8.13
CA ILE A 23 -3.94 -3.26 8.55
C ILE A 23 -4.24 -2.00 7.75
N GLY A 24 -4.39 -2.13 6.42
CA GLY A 24 -4.73 -1.00 5.55
C GLY A 24 -6.12 -0.42 5.83
N LEU A 25 -7.11 -1.29 6.12
CA LEU A 25 -8.46 -0.88 6.50
C LEU A 25 -8.45 -0.09 7.81
N LEU A 26 -7.75 -0.57 8.83
CA LEU A 26 -7.62 0.11 10.12
C LEU A 26 -6.91 1.45 9.97
N ALA A 27 -5.78 1.51 9.25
CA ALA A 27 -5.05 2.75 9.02
C ALA A 27 -5.90 3.78 8.25
N SER A 28 -6.63 3.33 7.20
CA SER A 28 -7.54 4.19 6.45
C SER A 28 -8.74 4.65 7.30
N GLY A 29 -9.25 3.80 8.19
CA GLY A 29 -10.31 4.15 9.14
C GLY A 29 -9.87 5.26 10.09
N ILE A 30 -8.70 5.12 10.70
CA ILE A 30 -8.13 6.14 11.59
C ILE A 30 -7.91 7.45 10.82
N LEU A 31 -7.29 7.40 9.62
CA LEU A 31 -7.09 8.59 8.79
C LEU A 31 -8.42 9.28 8.43
N THR A 32 -9.49 8.51 8.22
CA THR A 32 -10.82 9.07 7.96
C THR A 32 -11.34 9.85 9.17
N VAL A 33 -11.25 9.27 10.36
CA VAL A 33 -11.68 9.92 11.61
C VAL A 33 -10.86 11.18 11.88
N GLU A 34 -9.53 11.10 11.77
CA GLU A 34 -8.62 12.25 11.95
C GLU A 34 -8.92 13.38 10.96
N LYS A 35 -9.21 13.04 9.68
CA LYS A 35 -9.59 14.02 8.66
C LYS A 35 -10.92 14.70 8.97
N LEU A 36 -11.91 13.96 9.48
CA LEU A 36 -13.21 14.51 9.87
C LEU A 36 -13.08 15.42 11.09
N HIS A 37 -12.28 15.04 12.09
CA HIS A 37 -12.02 15.88 13.25
C HIS A 37 -11.33 17.19 12.87
N LEU A 38 -10.32 17.12 11.97
CA LEU A 38 -9.62 18.31 11.48
C LEU A 38 -10.56 19.22 10.67
N ALA A 39 -11.48 18.64 9.91
CA ALA A 39 -12.48 19.40 9.17
C ALA A 39 -13.52 20.09 10.08
N ALA A 40 -13.87 19.46 11.19
CA ALA A 40 -14.81 20.00 12.17
C ALA A 40 -14.17 21.05 13.11
N ASN A 41 -12.90 20.91 13.42
CA ASN A 41 -12.14 21.82 14.28
C ASN A 41 -10.74 22.04 13.72
N PRO A 42 -10.45 23.21 13.11
CA PRO A 42 -9.13 23.53 12.54
C PRO A 42 -7.98 23.53 13.55
N ASP A 43 -8.27 23.73 14.86
CA ASP A 43 -7.27 23.71 15.92
C ASP A 43 -6.99 22.28 16.45
N TYR A 44 -7.66 21.28 15.90
CA TYR A 44 -7.44 19.88 16.26
C TYR A 44 -6.05 19.41 15.87
N VAL A 45 -5.34 18.82 16.82
CA VAL A 45 -4.02 18.22 16.59
C VAL A 45 -4.17 16.70 16.58
N PRO A 46 -3.98 16.05 15.40
CA PRO A 46 -4.01 14.60 15.30
C PRO A 46 -2.99 13.91 16.21
N SER A 47 -3.36 12.73 16.72
CA SER A 47 -2.56 11.92 17.65
C SER A 47 -1.18 11.48 17.09
N CYS A 48 -0.99 11.56 15.79
CA CYS A 48 0.23 11.17 15.09
C CYS A 48 1.21 12.33 14.81
N SER A 49 1.04 13.49 15.44
CA SER A 49 1.97 14.61 15.35
C SER A 49 3.01 14.51 16.47
N ILE A 50 4.12 13.76 16.21
CA ILE A 50 5.10 13.35 17.22
C ILE A 50 6.40 14.17 17.14
N SER A 51 6.79 14.62 15.94
CA SER A 51 8.07 15.33 15.73
C SER A 51 7.95 16.37 14.61
N PRO A 52 8.95 17.26 14.46
CA PRO A 52 8.97 18.23 13.36
C PRO A 52 8.92 17.61 11.97
N VAL A 53 9.36 16.36 11.80
CA VAL A 53 9.31 15.62 10.51
C VAL A 53 8.08 14.73 10.42
N VAL A 54 7.67 14.11 11.55
CA VAL A 54 6.50 13.23 11.62
C VAL A 54 5.33 13.99 12.21
N ALA A 55 4.51 14.57 11.34
CA ALA A 55 3.35 15.37 11.69
C ALA A 55 2.19 15.12 10.71
N CYS A 56 1.09 14.59 11.21
CA CYS A 56 -0.06 14.23 10.37
C CYS A 56 -0.91 15.43 9.97
N SER A 57 -1.03 16.48 10.81
CA SER A 57 -1.90 17.62 10.52
C SER A 57 -1.64 18.24 9.15
N PRO A 58 -0.37 18.58 8.76
CA PRO A 58 -0.11 19.16 7.46
C PRO A 58 -0.41 18.20 6.29
N VAL A 59 -0.18 16.89 6.50
CA VAL A 59 -0.43 15.86 5.46
C VAL A 59 -1.92 15.64 5.26
N ILE A 60 -2.69 15.49 6.36
CA ILE A 60 -4.14 15.25 6.33
C ILE A 60 -4.88 16.51 5.84
N GLY A 61 -4.38 17.72 6.21
CA GLY A 61 -4.96 19.00 5.82
C GLY A 61 -4.66 19.42 4.39
N SER A 62 -3.70 18.79 3.70
CA SER A 62 -3.27 19.17 2.37
C SER A 62 -4.36 18.93 1.30
N GLU A 63 -4.28 19.65 0.18
CA GLU A 63 -5.11 19.42 -1.01
C GLU A 63 -4.90 18.01 -1.57
N GLN A 64 -3.65 17.51 -1.53
CA GLN A 64 -3.28 16.17 -1.94
C GLN A 64 -4.00 15.08 -1.15
N ALA A 65 -4.42 15.36 0.09
CA ALA A 65 -5.22 14.44 0.90
C ALA A 65 -6.68 14.30 0.45
N SER A 66 -7.10 15.08 -0.56
CA SER A 66 -8.45 15.05 -1.16
C SER A 66 -8.37 15.14 -2.68
N ALA A 67 -7.50 14.35 -3.31
CA ALA A 67 -7.15 14.40 -4.74
C ALA A 67 -8.34 14.26 -5.70
N PHE A 68 -9.42 13.60 -5.28
CA PHE A 68 -10.62 13.37 -6.09
C PHE A 68 -11.83 14.20 -5.62
N GLY A 69 -11.61 15.29 -4.86
CA GLY A 69 -12.69 16.10 -4.31
C GLY A 69 -13.34 15.54 -3.04
N PHE A 70 -12.88 14.39 -2.58
CA PHE A 70 -13.25 13.77 -1.31
C PHE A 70 -12.01 13.20 -0.61
N PRO A 71 -12.05 12.94 0.71
CA PRO A 71 -10.90 12.42 1.46
C PRO A 71 -10.35 11.10 0.90
N ASN A 72 -9.07 11.07 0.55
CA ASN A 72 -8.40 9.87 0.03
C ASN A 72 -8.55 8.61 0.90
N PRO A 73 -8.61 8.69 2.25
CA PRO A 73 -8.83 7.51 3.09
C PRO A 73 -10.09 6.70 2.74
N PHE A 74 -11.13 7.30 2.13
CA PHE A 74 -12.30 6.55 1.65
C PHE A 74 -11.97 5.55 0.54
N LEU A 75 -11.03 5.91 -0.35
CA LEU A 75 -10.50 4.96 -1.35
C LEU A 75 -9.77 3.80 -0.67
N GLY A 76 -9.00 4.11 0.39
CA GLY A 76 -8.34 3.10 1.20
C GLY A 76 -9.33 2.16 1.87
N LEU A 77 -10.39 2.69 2.51
CA LEU A 77 -11.46 1.89 3.12
C LEU A 77 -12.08 0.92 2.11
N ALA A 78 -12.49 1.40 0.94
CA ALA A 78 -13.09 0.56 -0.10
C ALA A 78 -12.08 -0.46 -0.64
N GLY A 79 -10.86 -0.04 -0.99
CA GLY A 79 -9.83 -0.89 -1.57
C GLY A 79 -9.37 -2.00 -0.63
N PHE A 80 -9.04 -1.66 0.62
CA PHE A 80 -8.57 -2.65 1.60
C PHE A 80 -9.67 -3.59 2.08
N ALA A 81 -10.95 -3.14 2.13
CA ALA A 81 -12.07 -4.03 2.38
C ALA A 81 -12.20 -5.09 1.28
N MET A 82 -12.06 -4.72 0.00
CA MET A 82 -12.03 -5.66 -1.12
C MET A 82 -10.84 -6.63 -1.02
N VAL A 83 -9.64 -6.13 -0.72
CA VAL A 83 -8.44 -6.95 -0.56
C VAL A 83 -8.63 -7.98 0.55
N TRP A 84 -9.13 -7.55 1.71
CA TRP A 84 -9.40 -8.42 2.85
C TRP A 84 -10.44 -9.49 2.51
N THR A 85 -11.55 -9.11 1.87
CA THR A 85 -12.62 -10.03 1.45
C THR A 85 -12.08 -11.11 0.51
N VAL A 86 -11.24 -10.74 -0.48
CA VAL A 86 -10.60 -11.70 -1.38
C VAL A 86 -9.66 -12.64 -0.60
N GLY A 87 -8.89 -12.11 0.34
CA GLY A 87 -8.03 -12.92 1.20
C GLY A 87 -8.82 -13.94 2.04
N MET A 88 -9.92 -13.50 2.66
CA MET A 88 -10.81 -14.38 3.45
C MET A 88 -11.49 -15.44 2.61
N MET A 89 -11.93 -15.09 1.40
CA MET A 89 -12.49 -16.05 0.45
C MET A 89 -11.47 -17.14 0.08
N LEU A 90 -10.22 -16.76 -0.21
CA LEU A 90 -9.15 -17.72 -0.50
C LEU A 90 -8.81 -18.60 0.72
N LEU A 91 -8.83 -18.05 1.93
CA LEU A 91 -8.61 -18.80 3.18
C LEU A 91 -9.71 -19.83 3.39
N ALA A 92 -10.95 -19.51 3.08
CA ALA A 92 -12.10 -20.41 3.15
C ALA A 92 -12.09 -21.51 2.05
N GLY A 93 -11.05 -21.57 1.21
CA GLY A 93 -10.95 -22.53 0.12
C GLY A 93 -11.70 -22.13 -1.16
N GLY A 94 -12.19 -20.90 -1.23
CA GLY A 94 -12.86 -20.39 -2.43
C GLY A 94 -11.89 -20.26 -3.61
N VAL A 95 -12.33 -20.57 -4.82
CA VAL A 95 -11.53 -20.49 -6.04
C VAL A 95 -12.27 -19.66 -7.10
N ILE A 96 -11.67 -18.55 -7.48
CA ILE A 96 -12.15 -17.74 -8.60
C ILE A 96 -11.33 -18.10 -9.85
N LYS A 97 -11.97 -18.80 -10.80
CA LYS A 97 -11.34 -19.20 -12.07
C LYS A 97 -11.50 -18.15 -13.17
N LYS A 98 -12.28 -17.10 -12.95
CA LYS A 98 -12.56 -16.09 -13.97
C LYS A 98 -11.39 -15.12 -14.14
N ARG A 99 -10.80 -15.10 -15.34
CA ARG A 99 -9.66 -14.22 -15.68
C ARG A 99 -9.97 -12.75 -15.47
N TRP A 100 -11.14 -12.27 -15.87
CA TRP A 100 -11.51 -10.87 -15.74
C TRP A 100 -11.43 -10.36 -14.30
N PHE A 101 -11.84 -11.17 -13.32
CA PHE A 101 -11.78 -10.81 -11.91
C PHE A 101 -10.34 -10.49 -11.47
N TRP A 102 -9.41 -11.39 -11.80
CA TRP A 102 -8.01 -11.22 -11.43
C TRP A 102 -7.32 -10.06 -12.17
N LEU A 103 -7.76 -9.78 -13.41
CA LEU A 103 -7.28 -8.59 -14.13
C LEU A 103 -7.81 -7.30 -13.51
N CYS A 104 -9.09 -7.24 -13.12
CA CYS A 104 -9.64 -6.10 -12.39
C CYS A 104 -8.98 -5.91 -11.02
N PHE A 105 -8.74 -7.00 -10.29
CA PHE A 105 -8.03 -6.95 -9.01
C PHE A 105 -6.58 -6.47 -9.17
N GLN A 106 -5.90 -6.90 -10.24
CA GLN A 106 -4.58 -6.38 -10.58
C GLN A 106 -4.62 -4.90 -10.97
N ALA A 107 -5.59 -4.47 -11.75
CA ALA A 107 -5.74 -3.07 -12.13
C ALA A 107 -5.99 -2.19 -10.90
N GLY A 108 -6.83 -2.63 -9.95
CA GLY A 108 -7.04 -1.95 -8.68
C GLY A 108 -5.77 -1.87 -7.83
N SER A 109 -5.01 -2.96 -7.71
CA SER A 109 -3.74 -2.96 -6.97
C SER A 109 -2.67 -2.10 -7.65
N LEU A 110 -2.65 -2.04 -8.98
CA LEU A 110 -1.77 -1.16 -9.76
C LEU A 110 -2.13 0.31 -9.53
N PHE A 111 -3.42 0.64 -9.59
CA PHE A 111 -3.90 1.99 -9.26
C PHE A 111 -3.46 2.38 -7.83
N GLY A 112 -3.66 1.48 -6.84
CA GLY A 112 -3.22 1.70 -5.46
C GLY A 112 -1.71 1.95 -5.37
N MET A 113 -0.89 1.19 -6.11
CA MET A 113 0.56 1.34 -6.13
C MET A 113 0.99 2.70 -6.72
N PHE A 114 0.40 3.13 -7.85
CA PHE A 114 0.69 4.44 -8.43
C PHE A 114 0.21 5.58 -7.54
N PHE A 115 -0.96 5.43 -6.94
CA PHE A 115 -1.51 6.44 -6.03
C PHE A 115 -0.64 6.60 -4.78
N VAL A 116 -0.17 5.50 -4.19
CA VAL A 116 0.78 5.51 -3.08
C VAL A 116 2.11 6.16 -3.50
N ALA A 117 2.65 5.83 -4.67
CA ALA A 117 3.90 6.44 -5.16
C ALA A 117 3.75 7.96 -5.31
N TRP A 118 2.62 8.43 -5.84
CA TRP A 118 2.32 9.85 -5.93
C TRP A 118 2.18 10.50 -4.53
N LEU A 119 1.51 9.85 -3.59
CA LEU A 119 1.39 10.34 -2.20
C LEU A 119 2.74 10.38 -1.47
N ILE A 120 3.63 9.41 -1.74
CA ILE A 120 5.02 9.44 -1.23
C ILE A 120 5.74 10.68 -1.76
N HIS A 121 5.64 10.95 -3.07
CA HIS A 121 6.23 12.14 -3.67
C HIS A 121 5.68 13.41 -3.02
N ALA A 122 4.36 13.54 -2.91
CA ALA A 122 3.72 14.69 -2.29
C ALA A 122 4.16 14.90 -0.82
N ALA A 123 4.21 13.82 -0.03
CA ALA A 123 4.66 13.89 1.36
C ALA A 123 6.12 14.36 1.50
N LEU A 124 7.01 13.90 0.60
CA LEU A 124 8.44 14.21 0.67
C LEU A 124 8.78 15.59 0.09
N TYR A 125 8.20 15.96 -1.05
CA TYR A 125 8.65 17.12 -1.83
C TYR A 125 7.69 18.31 -1.79
N ASP A 126 6.38 18.09 -1.70
CA ASP A 126 5.40 19.17 -1.66
C ASP A 126 5.11 19.61 -0.21
N ILE A 127 4.89 18.66 0.70
CA ILE A 127 4.50 18.92 2.08
C ILE A 127 5.71 18.95 3.02
N GLY A 128 6.72 18.12 2.77
CA GLY A 128 7.91 17.99 3.62
C GLY A 128 7.63 17.41 5.01
N LYS A 129 6.58 16.59 5.15
CA LYS A 129 6.17 15.92 6.40
C LYS A 129 5.75 14.50 6.11
N LEU A 130 5.95 13.64 7.13
CA LEU A 130 5.55 12.24 7.11
C LEU A 130 4.34 12.02 8.03
N CYS A 131 3.43 11.16 7.60
CA CYS A 131 2.30 10.72 8.42
C CYS A 131 2.42 9.22 8.67
N ILE A 132 2.41 8.79 9.94
CA ILE A 132 2.59 7.38 10.33
C ILE A 132 1.53 6.48 9.68
N TYR A 133 0.27 6.88 9.72
CA TYR A 133 -0.81 6.07 9.12
C TYR A 133 -0.68 5.98 7.60
N CYS A 134 -0.21 7.04 6.93
CA CYS A 134 0.10 6.98 5.50
C CYS A 134 1.23 5.99 5.22
N MET A 135 2.29 6.00 6.03
CA MET A 135 3.40 5.05 5.90
C MET A 135 2.94 3.59 6.11
N ILE A 136 2.00 3.35 7.03
CA ILE A 136 1.38 2.02 7.20
C ILE A 136 0.64 1.61 5.92
N VAL A 137 -0.14 2.50 5.32
CA VAL A 137 -0.82 2.26 4.03
C VAL A 137 0.18 1.93 2.92
N TRP A 138 1.30 2.66 2.81
CA TRP A 138 2.35 2.37 1.83
C TRP A 138 2.94 0.98 2.05
N THR A 139 3.23 0.64 3.31
CA THR A 139 3.84 -0.63 3.71
C THR A 139 2.96 -1.83 3.35
N VAL A 140 1.65 -1.72 3.39
CA VAL A 140 0.77 -2.85 3.03
C VAL A 140 0.42 -2.88 1.53
N THR A 141 0.36 -1.73 0.86
CA THR A 141 0.03 -1.66 -0.58
C THR A 141 1.10 -2.29 -1.46
N ILE A 142 2.38 -2.06 -1.14
CA ILE A 142 3.53 -2.58 -1.90
C ILE A 142 3.50 -4.12 -2.00
N PRO A 143 3.43 -4.90 -0.91
CA PRO A 143 3.37 -6.36 -1.02
C PRO A 143 2.08 -6.86 -1.65
N ILE A 144 0.94 -6.20 -1.44
CA ILE A 144 -0.33 -6.56 -2.11
C ILE A 144 -0.15 -6.49 -3.63
N PHE A 145 0.42 -5.41 -4.15
CA PHE A 145 0.66 -5.24 -5.58
C PHE A 145 1.59 -6.32 -6.15
N TRP A 146 2.78 -6.49 -5.60
CA TRP A 146 3.78 -7.41 -6.14
C TRP A 146 3.37 -8.87 -6.03
N THR A 147 2.71 -9.26 -4.95
CA THR A 147 2.23 -10.64 -4.80
C THR A 147 1.03 -10.94 -5.70
N THR A 148 0.13 -9.96 -5.91
CA THR A 148 -0.98 -10.08 -6.86
C THR A 148 -0.47 -10.25 -8.29
N LEU A 149 0.54 -9.46 -8.70
CA LEU A 149 1.17 -9.59 -10.00
C LEU A 149 1.82 -10.97 -10.19
N SER A 150 2.58 -11.43 -9.19
CA SER A 150 3.19 -12.75 -9.21
C SER A 150 2.13 -13.86 -9.29
N TYR A 151 1.01 -13.73 -8.56
CA TYR A 151 -0.10 -14.66 -8.63
C TYR A 151 -0.70 -14.72 -10.03
N ASN A 152 -0.99 -13.58 -10.65
CA ASN A 152 -1.56 -13.49 -12.00
C ASN A 152 -0.64 -14.09 -13.07
N LEU A 153 0.68 -13.90 -12.93
CA LEU A 153 1.68 -14.51 -13.82
C LEU A 153 1.78 -16.05 -13.61
N ARG A 154 1.62 -16.53 -12.37
CA ARG A 154 1.68 -17.98 -12.05
C ARG A 154 0.46 -18.72 -12.57
N GLU A 155 -0.72 -18.14 -12.40
CA GLU A 155 -1.99 -18.73 -12.86
C GLU A 155 -2.27 -18.42 -14.35
N ARG A 156 -1.33 -17.77 -15.06
CA ARG A 156 -1.41 -17.41 -16.48
C ARG A 156 -2.59 -16.52 -16.86
N TYR A 157 -3.12 -15.75 -15.91
CA TYR A 157 -4.06 -14.69 -16.21
C TYR A 157 -3.42 -13.52 -16.95
N ILE A 158 -2.14 -13.25 -16.65
CA ILE A 158 -1.24 -12.37 -17.40
C ILE A 158 -0.11 -13.24 -17.94
N VAL A 159 0.26 -13.03 -19.20
CA VAL A 159 1.38 -13.75 -19.86
C VAL A 159 2.46 -12.74 -20.20
N LEU A 160 3.61 -12.87 -19.53
CA LEU A 160 4.83 -12.14 -19.86
C LEU A 160 5.93 -13.16 -20.12
N ASN A 161 6.50 -13.10 -21.34
CA ASN A 161 7.59 -13.98 -21.74
C ASN A 161 8.95 -13.33 -21.45
N GLY A 162 10.00 -14.14 -21.38
CA GLY A 162 11.35 -13.68 -21.17
C GLY A 162 11.78 -13.56 -19.70
N THR A 163 13.00 -13.05 -19.50
CA THR A 163 13.65 -12.94 -18.19
C THR A 163 12.87 -12.06 -17.20
N LEU A 164 12.25 -10.99 -17.69
CA LEU A 164 11.43 -10.11 -16.89
C LEU A 164 10.19 -10.83 -16.31
N GLY A 165 9.49 -11.61 -17.15
CA GLY A 165 8.34 -12.40 -16.71
C GLY A 165 8.71 -13.43 -15.63
N THR A 166 9.86 -14.07 -15.74
CA THR A 166 10.36 -15.02 -14.72
C THR A 166 10.73 -14.31 -13.42
N LEU A 167 11.39 -13.16 -13.50
CA LEU A 167 11.75 -12.34 -12.33
C LEU A 167 10.50 -11.90 -11.52
N LEU A 168 9.53 -11.31 -12.21
CA LEU A 168 8.28 -10.83 -11.60
C LEU A 168 7.46 -11.97 -10.99
N LYS A 169 7.47 -13.13 -11.65
CA LYS A 169 6.75 -14.32 -11.22
C LYS A 169 7.39 -14.99 -10.01
N ASP A 170 8.72 -15.16 -10.01
CA ASP A 170 9.39 -16.06 -9.07
C ASP A 170 9.97 -15.35 -7.84
N HIS A 171 10.14 -14.03 -7.90
CA HIS A 171 10.80 -13.25 -6.86
C HIS A 171 10.00 -12.03 -6.35
N PRO A 172 8.68 -12.16 -6.03
CA PRO A 172 7.91 -11.01 -5.53
C PRO A 172 8.49 -10.40 -4.26
N GLY A 173 9.06 -11.22 -3.36
CA GLY A 173 9.69 -10.73 -2.14
C GLY A 173 10.90 -9.83 -2.39
N LYS A 174 11.71 -10.11 -3.44
CA LYS A 174 12.84 -9.25 -3.82
C LYS A 174 12.35 -7.90 -4.35
N LEU A 175 11.24 -7.90 -5.09
CA LEU A 175 10.63 -6.68 -5.63
C LEU A 175 10.04 -5.80 -4.52
N VAL A 176 9.39 -6.42 -3.53
CA VAL A 176 8.93 -5.75 -2.31
C VAL A 176 10.11 -5.12 -1.58
N ALA A 177 11.18 -5.89 -1.32
CA ALA A 177 12.37 -5.40 -0.62
C ALA A 177 13.05 -4.24 -1.38
N LEU A 178 13.17 -4.35 -2.71
CA LEU A 178 13.74 -3.29 -3.54
C LEU A 178 12.89 -2.01 -3.49
N THR A 179 11.55 -2.15 -3.54
CA THR A 179 10.64 -1.00 -3.45
C THR A 179 10.74 -0.34 -2.07
N TYR A 180 10.80 -1.11 -0.98
CA TYR A 180 11.01 -0.55 0.35
C TYR A 180 12.37 0.14 0.49
N LEU A 181 13.43 -0.47 -0.03
CA LEU A 181 14.76 0.14 -0.03
C LEU A 181 14.73 1.51 -0.74
N LEU A 182 14.09 1.58 -1.92
CA LEU A 182 13.92 2.84 -2.64
C LEU A 182 13.18 3.89 -1.80
N VAL A 183 12.04 3.53 -1.18
CA VAL A 183 11.28 4.45 -0.32
C VAL A 183 12.10 4.93 0.87
N VAL A 184 12.82 4.01 1.54
CA VAL A 184 13.69 4.36 2.68
C VAL A 184 14.81 5.31 2.24
N VAL A 185 15.48 5.04 1.12
CA VAL A 185 16.52 5.92 0.57
C VAL A 185 15.96 7.31 0.27
N LEU A 186 14.77 7.41 -0.35
CA LEU A 186 14.12 8.69 -0.61
C LEU A 186 13.81 9.47 0.68
N ILE A 187 13.33 8.79 1.71
CA ILE A 187 13.08 9.42 3.03
C ILE A 187 14.39 9.91 3.66
N LEU A 188 15.42 9.06 3.69
CA LEU A 188 16.71 9.41 4.29
C LEU A 188 17.40 10.57 3.56
N THR A 189 17.39 10.57 2.24
CA THR A 189 17.98 11.67 1.45
C THR A 189 17.22 12.97 1.64
N ARG A 190 15.87 12.90 1.73
CA ARG A 190 15.05 14.12 1.89
C ARG A 190 15.16 14.75 3.26
N PHE A 191 15.30 13.94 4.31
CA PHE A 191 15.37 14.39 5.70
C PHE A 191 16.80 14.26 6.30
N SER A 192 17.84 14.22 5.47
CA SER A 192 19.23 14.08 5.90
C SER A 192 19.64 15.13 6.95
N ASP A 193 19.32 16.41 6.72
CA ASP A 193 19.67 17.50 7.62
C ASP A 193 19.06 17.33 9.02
N TYR A 194 17.81 16.83 9.09
CA TYR A 194 17.17 16.52 10.36
C TYR A 194 17.88 15.38 11.10
N PHE A 195 18.27 14.31 10.38
CA PHE A 195 18.99 13.20 11.00
C PHE A 195 20.39 13.59 11.45
N TYR A 196 21.10 14.44 10.70
CA TYR A 196 22.40 14.99 11.12
C TYR A 196 22.30 15.87 12.35
N SER A 197 21.19 16.59 12.56
CA SER A 197 20.98 17.42 13.74
C SER A 197 20.68 16.65 15.03
N LEU A 198 20.42 15.34 14.93
CA LEU A 198 20.16 14.44 16.07
C LEU A 198 21.41 13.73 16.58
N ILE A 199 22.52 13.77 15.83
CA ILE A 199 23.83 13.15 16.15
C ILE A 199 24.78 14.21 16.64
#